data_2edcd81f9a750987bf6f5af2449ae227
#
_entry.id   2edcd81f9a750987bf6f5af2449ae227
#
_cell.length_a   1.000
_cell.length_b   1.000
_cell.length_c   1.000
_cell.angle_alpha   90.00
_cell.angle_beta   90.00
_cell.angle_gamma   90.00
#
_symmetry.space_group_name_H-M   'P 1'
#
loop_
_entity.id
_entity.type
_entity.pdbx_description
1 polymer ?
#
loop_
_entity_poly.entity_id
_entity_poly.type
_entity_poly.pdbx_seq_one_letter_code
_entity_poly.pdbx_strand_id
1 'polypeptide(L)'
;VTATPSPAADAPWTVGRILEWTAQHLKKSGSDTPRLDAELLLAKARACPRIQLYVQFNEVVPDAQRAVMRDLVRRRAQSEPVAHLVGHREFFSLDFAVSPDVLIPRPDTETLVLDLITHARRLPAPAILDVATGSGCIAIAAAVQVPAARVTASDVSPAALTLARQNADRHGVAARITFLEGDLLAPLPAGAQFDFLVSNPPYIPTAQLETLDREVRDYEPRLALDGGPDGLRFLATLLQQAPSVLVPGGRLLLEFTPEQAPALLELATA
;
A
#
# COMPACT_ATOMS: atom_id res chain seq x y z
N VAL A 1 -31.72 -30.73 11.00
CA VAL A 1 -30.44 -30.02 11.14
C VAL A 1 -29.36 -31.10 11.12
N THR A 2 -28.78 -31.38 9.95
CA THR A 2 -27.71 -32.34 9.79
C THR A 2 -26.40 -31.69 10.18
N ALA A 3 -25.79 -32.12 11.28
CA ALA A 3 -24.46 -31.71 11.71
C ALA A 3 -23.43 -32.14 10.64
N THR A 4 -22.67 -31.18 10.13
CA THR A 4 -21.53 -31.43 9.25
C THR A 4 -20.51 -32.26 10.04
N PRO A 5 -20.06 -33.44 9.55
CA PRO A 5 -19.14 -34.26 10.29
C PRO A 5 -17.80 -33.54 10.49
N SER A 6 -17.32 -33.50 11.71
CA SER A 6 -15.95 -33.06 12.04
C SER A 6 -14.95 -33.92 11.25
N PRO A 7 -13.97 -33.36 10.53
CA PRO A 7 -13.04 -34.15 9.75
C PRO A 7 -12.28 -35.10 10.67
N ALA A 8 -12.19 -36.39 10.29
CA ALA A 8 -11.48 -37.41 11.04
C ALA A 8 -10.06 -36.96 11.36
N ALA A 9 -9.64 -37.12 12.61
CA ALA A 9 -8.34 -36.64 13.12
C ALA A 9 -7.13 -37.18 12.32
N ASP A 10 -7.28 -38.34 11.69
CA ASP A 10 -6.22 -39.05 10.95
C ASP A 10 -6.15 -38.75 9.45
N ALA A 11 -7.04 -37.93 8.90
CA ALA A 11 -6.97 -37.64 7.47
C ALA A 11 -5.76 -36.72 7.13
N PRO A 12 -5.06 -36.98 6.01
CA PRO A 12 -3.88 -36.19 5.63
C PRO A 12 -4.19 -34.72 5.42
N TRP A 13 -3.23 -33.86 5.77
CA TRP A 13 -3.34 -32.43 5.59
C TRP A 13 -3.06 -32.06 4.13
N THR A 14 -4.09 -32.15 3.29
CA THR A 14 -4.04 -31.69 1.88
C THR A 14 -4.14 -30.19 1.78
N VAL A 15 -3.77 -29.64 0.61
CA VAL A 15 -3.92 -28.20 0.29
C VAL A 15 -5.35 -27.75 0.57
N GLY A 16 -6.36 -28.45 0.02
CA GLY A 16 -7.76 -28.11 0.23
C GLY A 16 -8.18 -28.10 1.70
N ARG A 17 -7.76 -29.12 2.47
CA ARG A 17 -8.08 -29.19 3.90
C ARG A 17 -7.44 -28.04 4.71
N ILE A 18 -6.19 -27.66 4.38
CA ILE A 18 -5.53 -26.53 5.04
C ILE A 18 -6.25 -25.23 4.71
N LEU A 19 -6.59 -24.99 3.45
CA LEU A 19 -7.31 -23.79 3.01
C LEU A 19 -8.66 -23.66 3.72
N GLU A 20 -9.42 -24.76 3.80
CA GLU A 20 -10.73 -24.76 4.44
C GLU A 20 -10.63 -24.49 5.95
N TRP A 21 -9.75 -25.22 6.64
CA TRP A 21 -9.53 -25.04 8.06
C TRP A 21 -9.05 -23.62 8.38
N THR A 22 -8.08 -23.11 7.61
CA THR A 22 -7.51 -21.77 7.83
C THR A 22 -8.56 -20.69 7.60
N ALA A 23 -9.35 -20.78 6.53
CA ALA A 23 -10.40 -19.83 6.26
C ALA A 23 -11.44 -19.77 7.39
N GLN A 24 -11.85 -20.95 7.92
CA GLN A 24 -12.75 -21.01 9.06
C GLN A 24 -12.13 -20.43 10.34
N HIS A 25 -10.85 -20.68 10.58
CA HIS A 25 -10.12 -20.16 11.74
C HIS A 25 -9.98 -18.64 11.68
N LEU A 26 -9.52 -18.08 10.55
CA LEU A 26 -9.34 -16.65 10.36
C LEU A 26 -10.67 -15.88 10.36
N LYS A 27 -11.75 -16.47 9.84
CA LYS A 27 -13.09 -15.90 9.96
C LYS A 27 -13.50 -15.70 11.42
N LYS A 28 -13.24 -16.69 12.28
CA LYS A 28 -13.50 -16.59 13.72
C LYS A 28 -12.61 -15.55 14.43
N SER A 29 -11.44 -15.28 13.86
CA SER A 29 -10.49 -14.28 14.36
C SER A 29 -10.75 -12.87 13.82
N GLY A 30 -11.83 -12.66 13.03
CA GLY A 30 -12.26 -11.34 12.55
C GLY A 30 -11.69 -10.92 11.19
N SER A 31 -11.11 -11.84 10.40
CA SER A 31 -10.69 -11.50 9.03
C SER A 31 -11.91 -11.27 8.12
N ASP A 32 -11.89 -10.18 7.34
CA ASP A 32 -12.91 -9.86 6.34
C ASP A 32 -12.75 -10.68 5.06
N THR A 33 -11.53 -11.15 4.78
CA THR A 33 -11.17 -11.90 3.57
C THR A 33 -10.54 -13.26 3.90
N PRO A 34 -11.15 -14.09 4.78
CA PRO A 34 -10.50 -15.25 5.38
C PRO A 34 -10.07 -16.31 4.35
N ARG A 35 -10.79 -16.43 3.24
CA ARG A 35 -10.45 -17.37 2.16
C ARG A 35 -9.24 -16.87 1.38
N LEU A 36 -9.21 -15.61 1.00
CA LEU A 36 -8.08 -15.00 0.30
C LEU A 36 -6.83 -15.01 1.19
N ASP A 37 -6.97 -14.66 2.47
CA ASP A 37 -5.88 -14.72 3.44
C ASP A 37 -5.27 -16.13 3.50
N ALA A 38 -6.12 -17.16 3.64
CA ALA A 38 -5.65 -18.55 3.67
C ALA A 38 -4.87 -18.94 2.41
N GLU A 39 -5.32 -18.52 1.24
CA GLU A 39 -4.66 -18.79 -0.04
C GLU A 39 -3.31 -18.09 -0.16
N LEU A 40 -3.23 -16.82 0.21
CA LEU A 40 -1.99 -16.04 0.17
C LEU A 40 -0.95 -16.62 1.15
N LEU A 41 -1.36 -16.93 2.37
CA LEU A 41 -0.48 -17.52 3.39
C LEU A 41 0.02 -18.91 2.98
N LEU A 42 -0.85 -19.76 2.41
CA LEU A 42 -0.44 -21.08 1.96
C LEU A 42 0.46 -21.02 0.73
N ALA A 43 0.18 -20.11 -0.21
CA ALA A 43 1.05 -19.86 -1.36
C ALA A 43 2.46 -19.43 -0.92
N LYS A 44 2.55 -18.54 0.07
CA LYS A 44 3.82 -18.15 0.72
C LYS A 44 4.52 -19.34 1.38
N ALA A 45 3.81 -20.13 2.18
CA ALA A 45 4.38 -21.29 2.88
C ALA A 45 4.89 -22.36 1.92
N ARG A 46 4.29 -22.48 0.73
CA ARG A 46 4.67 -23.43 -0.32
C ARG A 46 5.65 -22.84 -1.34
N ALA A 47 5.96 -21.54 -1.26
CA ALA A 47 6.76 -20.80 -2.25
C ALA A 47 6.25 -21.03 -3.70
N CYS A 48 4.93 -20.96 -3.91
CA CYS A 48 4.31 -21.18 -5.21
C CYS A 48 3.25 -20.11 -5.53
N PRO A 49 2.94 -19.88 -6.81
CA PRO A 49 1.82 -19.01 -7.20
C PRO A 49 0.49 -19.54 -6.69
N ARG A 50 -0.43 -18.64 -6.31
CA ARG A 50 -1.75 -18.97 -5.75
C ARG A 50 -2.56 -19.95 -6.64
N ILE A 51 -2.44 -19.83 -7.97
CA ILE A 51 -3.12 -20.73 -8.91
C ILE A 51 -2.73 -22.20 -8.73
N GLN A 52 -1.48 -22.48 -8.33
CA GLN A 52 -1.01 -23.84 -8.10
C GLN A 52 -1.72 -24.54 -6.93
N LEU A 53 -2.24 -23.79 -5.98
CA LEU A 53 -3.02 -24.37 -4.86
C LEU A 53 -4.27 -25.09 -5.35
N TYR A 54 -4.89 -24.60 -6.44
CA TYR A 54 -6.06 -25.22 -7.05
C TYR A 54 -5.71 -26.45 -7.88
N VAL A 55 -4.58 -26.40 -8.58
CA VAL A 55 -4.07 -27.55 -9.35
C VAL A 55 -3.67 -28.68 -8.40
N GLN A 56 -3.08 -28.34 -7.27
CA GLN A 56 -2.56 -29.28 -6.28
C GLN A 56 -3.50 -29.49 -5.08
N PHE A 57 -4.80 -29.28 -5.27
CA PHE A 57 -5.79 -29.22 -4.17
C PHE A 57 -5.81 -30.48 -3.29
N ASN A 58 -5.60 -31.65 -3.88
CA ASN A 58 -5.60 -32.94 -3.18
C ASN A 58 -4.20 -33.39 -2.72
N GLU A 59 -3.15 -32.62 -3.01
CA GLU A 59 -1.80 -32.97 -2.58
C GLU A 59 -1.63 -32.78 -1.07
N VAL A 60 -0.88 -33.68 -0.45
CA VAL A 60 -0.51 -33.57 0.96
C VAL A 60 0.59 -32.53 1.12
N VAL A 61 0.39 -31.60 2.03
CA VAL A 61 1.36 -30.54 2.33
C VAL A 61 2.42 -31.08 3.31
N PRO A 62 3.73 -31.01 2.97
CA PRO A 62 4.82 -31.45 3.82
C PRO A 62 4.86 -30.77 5.18
N ASP A 63 5.37 -31.45 6.18
CA ASP A 63 5.44 -30.97 7.58
C ASP A 63 6.17 -29.63 7.71
N ALA A 64 7.27 -29.43 6.97
CA ALA A 64 8.03 -28.19 6.97
C ALA A 64 7.17 -26.99 6.49
N GLN A 65 6.42 -27.17 5.39
CA GLN A 65 5.52 -26.13 4.86
C GLN A 65 4.34 -25.89 5.81
N ARG A 66 3.82 -26.95 6.46
CA ARG A 66 2.77 -26.81 7.47
C ARG A 66 3.25 -26.07 8.71
N ALA A 67 4.52 -26.21 9.09
CA ALA A 67 5.11 -25.45 10.19
C ALA A 67 5.16 -23.95 9.89
N VAL A 68 5.60 -23.58 8.68
CA VAL A 68 5.57 -22.18 8.20
C VAL A 68 4.14 -21.66 8.20
N MET A 69 3.19 -22.44 7.63
CA MET A 69 1.78 -22.06 7.56
C MET A 69 1.17 -21.81 8.95
N ARG A 70 1.47 -22.66 9.94
CA ARG A 70 0.99 -22.48 11.32
C ARG A 70 1.47 -21.16 11.93
N ASP A 71 2.72 -20.77 11.69
CA ASP A 71 3.25 -19.51 12.20
C ASP A 71 2.55 -18.32 11.53
N LEU A 72 2.41 -18.34 10.21
CA LEU A 72 1.71 -17.30 9.46
C LEU A 72 0.25 -17.14 9.90
N VAL A 73 -0.48 -18.24 10.07
CA VAL A 73 -1.87 -18.24 10.54
C VAL A 73 -1.99 -17.70 11.96
N ARG A 74 -1.07 -18.09 12.86
CA ARG A 74 -1.03 -17.58 14.23
C ARG A 74 -0.86 -16.06 14.26
N ARG A 75 0.07 -15.52 13.47
CA ARG A 75 0.33 -14.08 13.35
C ARG A 75 -0.85 -13.36 12.74
N ARG A 76 -1.44 -13.89 11.65
CA ARG A 76 -2.65 -13.33 11.04
C ARG A 76 -3.85 -13.29 12.00
N ALA A 77 -4.03 -14.33 12.80
CA ALA A 77 -5.07 -14.38 13.84
C ALA A 77 -4.87 -13.31 14.95
N GLN A 78 -3.67 -12.74 15.06
CA GLN A 78 -3.35 -11.58 15.90
C GLN A 78 -3.51 -10.25 15.17
N SER A 79 -4.15 -10.24 14.00
CA SER A 79 -4.39 -9.09 13.14
C SER A 79 -3.15 -8.55 12.40
N GLU A 80 -2.05 -9.33 12.31
CA GLU A 80 -0.93 -8.90 11.46
C GLU A 80 -1.36 -8.89 9.98
N PRO A 81 -1.12 -7.78 9.22
CA PRO A 81 -1.55 -7.66 7.84
C PRO A 81 -0.98 -8.77 6.96
N VAL A 82 -1.81 -9.35 6.09
CA VAL A 82 -1.36 -10.40 5.15
C VAL A 82 -0.19 -9.89 4.30
N ALA A 83 -0.24 -8.63 3.86
CA ALA A 83 0.82 -8.02 3.05
C ALA A 83 2.19 -8.06 3.77
N HIS A 84 2.24 -7.79 5.08
CA HIS A 84 3.47 -7.91 5.87
C HIS A 84 3.90 -9.38 6.00
N LEU A 85 2.96 -10.31 6.21
CA LEU A 85 3.25 -11.74 6.32
C LEU A 85 3.82 -12.32 5.03
N VAL A 86 3.28 -11.92 3.87
CA VAL A 86 3.78 -12.38 2.57
C VAL A 86 4.95 -11.54 2.06
N GLY A 87 5.11 -10.31 2.54
CA GLY A 87 6.19 -9.38 2.23
C GLY A 87 5.96 -8.55 0.97
N HIS A 88 4.74 -8.58 0.42
CA HIS A 88 4.41 -7.81 -0.79
C HIS A 88 2.91 -7.50 -0.90
N ARG A 89 2.58 -6.51 -1.73
CA ARG A 89 1.21 -6.09 -2.08
C ARG A 89 1.14 -5.74 -3.56
N GLU A 90 0.13 -6.25 -4.24
CA GLU A 90 -0.19 -5.80 -5.59
C GLU A 90 -0.87 -4.42 -5.54
N PHE A 91 -0.45 -3.51 -6.40
CA PHE A 91 -1.01 -2.18 -6.58
C PHE A 91 -0.84 -1.79 -8.05
N PHE A 92 -1.90 -1.37 -8.70
CA PHE A 92 -1.91 -0.99 -10.12
C PHE A 92 -1.31 -2.07 -11.05
N SER A 93 -1.60 -3.34 -10.77
CA SER A 93 -1.05 -4.54 -11.43
C SER A 93 0.48 -4.68 -11.32
N LEU A 94 1.12 -4.00 -10.38
CA LEU A 94 2.54 -4.10 -10.05
C LEU A 94 2.70 -4.70 -8.65
N ASP A 95 3.75 -5.51 -8.46
CA ASP A 95 4.00 -6.18 -7.17
C ASP A 95 5.03 -5.40 -6.34
N PHE A 96 4.59 -4.78 -5.26
CA PHE A 96 5.40 -3.95 -4.37
C PHE A 96 5.84 -4.71 -3.13
N ALA A 97 7.13 -4.69 -2.81
CA ALA A 97 7.61 -5.06 -1.49
C ALA A 97 7.04 -4.08 -0.46
N VAL A 98 6.62 -4.61 0.69
CA VAL A 98 6.12 -3.83 1.82
C VAL A 98 6.79 -4.26 3.11
N SER A 99 6.89 -3.33 4.08
CA SER A 99 7.42 -3.57 5.43
C SER A 99 6.61 -2.74 6.44
N PRO A 100 6.80 -2.97 7.74
CA PRO A 100 6.18 -2.12 8.77
C PRO A 100 6.61 -0.64 8.75
N ASP A 101 7.57 -0.26 7.91
CA ASP A 101 8.06 1.10 7.79
C ASP A 101 7.24 1.98 6.84
N VAL A 102 6.30 1.38 6.09
CA VAL A 102 5.48 2.08 5.08
C VAL A 102 4.01 1.71 5.21
N LEU A 103 3.15 2.62 4.74
CA LEU A 103 1.73 2.31 4.51
C LEU A 103 1.63 1.20 3.45
N ILE A 104 0.83 0.18 3.71
CA ILE A 104 0.50 -0.82 2.68
C ILE A 104 -0.31 -0.13 1.58
N PRO A 105 0.07 -0.24 0.29
CA PRO A 105 -0.66 0.39 -0.81
C PRO A 105 -2.16 0.05 -0.79
N ARG A 106 -3.01 1.09 -0.89
CA ARG A 106 -4.47 0.97 -0.81
C ARG A 106 -5.10 0.97 -2.20
N PRO A 107 -6.16 0.19 -2.44
CA PRO A 107 -6.87 0.20 -3.72
C PRO A 107 -7.43 1.60 -4.08
N ASP A 108 -7.86 2.39 -3.10
CA ASP A 108 -8.44 3.72 -3.32
C ASP A 108 -7.41 4.67 -3.95
N THR A 109 -6.13 4.54 -3.59
CA THR A 109 -5.02 5.30 -4.17
C THR A 109 -4.83 5.03 -5.68
N GLU A 110 -5.34 3.91 -6.21
CA GLU A 110 -5.31 3.64 -7.66
C GLU A 110 -6.13 4.66 -8.45
N THR A 111 -7.19 5.21 -7.87
CA THR A 111 -7.99 6.28 -8.50
C THR A 111 -7.15 7.55 -8.69
N LEU A 112 -6.36 7.92 -7.69
CA LEU A 112 -5.43 9.04 -7.76
C LEU A 112 -4.39 8.83 -8.88
N VAL A 113 -3.81 7.62 -8.95
CA VAL A 113 -2.83 7.24 -9.98
C VAL A 113 -3.45 7.24 -11.38
N LEU A 114 -4.68 6.76 -11.52
CA LEU A 114 -5.38 6.74 -12.80
C LEU A 114 -5.62 8.16 -13.33
N ASP A 115 -6.02 9.11 -12.47
CA ASP A 115 -6.20 10.52 -12.85
C ASP A 115 -4.86 11.15 -13.24
N LEU A 116 -3.81 10.94 -12.44
CA LEU A 116 -2.46 11.39 -12.75
C LEU A 116 -2.01 10.92 -14.14
N ILE A 117 -2.08 9.62 -14.42
CA ILE A 117 -1.64 9.01 -15.68
C ILE A 117 -2.46 9.56 -16.86
N THR A 118 -3.78 9.70 -16.69
CA THR A 118 -4.68 10.20 -17.73
C THR A 118 -4.28 11.60 -18.21
N HIS A 119 -3.83 12.46 -17.30
CA HIS A 119 -3.40 13.82 -17.63
C HIS A 119 -1.92 13.86 -18.05
N ALA A 120 -1.05 13.13 -17.37
CA ALA A 120 0.39 13.11 -17.66
C ALA A 120 0.70 12.60 -19.08
N ARG A 121 -0.06 11.64 -19.60
CA ARG A 121 0.10 11.11 -20.97
C ARG A 121 -0.16 12.16 -22.08
N ARG A 122 -0.77 13.29 -21.74
CA ARG A 122 -1.01 14.38 -22.70
C ARG A 122 0.21 15.30 -22.87
N LEU A 123 1.19 15.18 -22.01
CA LEU A 123 2.42 15.97 -22.03
C LEU A 123 3.58 15.15 -22.63
N PRO A 124 4.49 15.79 -23.40
CA PRO A 124 5.59 15.10 -24.06
C PRO A 124 6.65 14.57 -23.06
N ALA A 125 6.85 15.24 -21.93
CA ALA A 125 7.83 14.88 -20.92
C ALA A 125 7.39 15.41 -19.54
N PRO A 126 6.31 14.84 -18.94
CA PRO A 126 5.78 15.36 -17.69
C PRO A 126 6.76 15.21 -16.52
N ALA A 127 6.86 16.30 -15.74
CA ALA A 127 7.56 16.32 -14.46
C ALA A 127 6.54 16.09 -13.34
N ILE A 128 6.73 14.99 -12.57
CA ILE A 128 5.82 14.56 -11.52
C ILE A 128 6.56 14.59 -10.18
N LEU A 129 5.92 15.17 -9.16
CA LEU A 129 6.37 15.13 -7.78
C LEU A 129 5.41 14.28 -6.95
N ASP A 130 5.92 13.20 -6.35
CA ASP A 130 5.20 12.35 -5.39
C ASP A 130 5.71 12.65 -3.99
N VAL A 131 4.87 13.24 -3.15
CA VAL A 131 5.21 13.63 -1.78
C VAL A 131 4.64 12.62 -0.79
N ALA A 132 5.42 12.25 0.24
CA ALA A 132 5.14 11.16 1.17
C ALA A 132 4.98 9.82 0.41
N THR A 133 6.00 9.49 -0.39
CA THR A 133 5.95 8.40 -1.37
C THR A 133 5.81 7.00 -0.75
N GLY A 134 6.18 6.82 0.53
CA GLY A 134 6.08 5.54 1.24
C GLY A 134 6.81 4.41 0.51
N SER A 135 6.07 3.40 0.06
CA SER A 135 6.60 2.29 -0.72
C SER A 135 7.02 2.66 -2.15
N GLY A 136 6.78 3.89 -2.58
CA GLY A 136 6.99 4.36 -3.95
C GLY A 136 5.87 3.99 -4.92
N CYS A 137 4.72 3.50 -4.43
CA CYS A 137 3.69 2.91 -5.30
C CYS A 137 3.11 3.91 -6.32
N ILE A 138 2.88 5.17 -5.96
CA ILE A 138 2.40 6.22 -6.87
C ILE A 138 3.50 6.58 -7.89
N ALA A 139 4.70 6.94 -7.40
CA ALA A 139 5.84 7.31 -8.23
C ALA A 139 6.20 6.25 -9.26
N ILE A 140 6.27 4.99 -8.83
CA ILE A 140 6.66 3.85 -9.67
C ILE A 140 5.56 3.52 -10.67
N ALA A 141 4.28 3.49 -10.26
CA ALA A 141 3.16 3.26 -11.17
C ALA A 141 3.13 4.36 -12.26
N ALA A 142 3.31 5.64 -11.88
CA ALA A 142 3.42 6.74 -12.82
C ALA A 142 4.59 6.55 -13.79
N ALA A 143 5.78 6.21 -13.29
CA ALA A 143 6.97 6.01 -14.12
C ALA A 143 6.82 4.81 -15.07
N VAL A 144 6.17 3.72 -14.67
CA VAL A 144 5.90 2.56 -15.54
C VAL A 144 4.90 2.92 -16.63
N GLN A 145 3.79 3.57 -16.26
CA GLN A 145 2.67 3.85 -17.14
C GLN A 145 2.88 5.05 -18.08
N VAL A 146 3.80 5.96 -17.72
CA VAL A 146 4.16 7.14 -18.51
C VAL A 146 5.69 7.13 -18.75
N PRO A 147 6.17 6.41 -19.77
CA PRO A 147 7.61 6.23 -20.02
C PRO A 147 8.40 7.52 -20.20
N ALA A 148 7.76 8.61 -20.65
CA ALA A 148 8.37 9.92 -20.82
C ALA A 148 8.45 10.74 -19.52
N ALA A 149 7.81 10.29 -18.42
CA ALA A 149 7.79 11.03 -17.17
C ALA A 149 9.16 11.03 -16.48
N ARG A 150 9.49 12.17 -15.87
CA ARG A 150 10.53 12.31 -14.85
C ARG A 150 9.83 12.46 -13.51
N VAL A 151 10.16 11.60 -12.58
CA VAL A 151 9.49 11.57 -11.27
C VAL A 151 10.50 11.99 -10.20
N THR A 152 10.06 12.87 -9.31
CA THR A 152 10.71 13.12 -8.04
C THR A 152 9.81 12.56 -6.95
N ALA A 153 10.37 11.77 -6.04
CA ALA A 153 9.65 11.17 -4.93
C ALA A 153 10.30 11.59 -3.62
N SER A 154 9.53 12.14 -2.69
CA SER A 154 10.06 12.57 -1.39
C SER A 154 9.37 11.85 -0.24
N ASP A 155 10.13 11.58 0.82
CA ASP A 155 9.61 11.07 2.09
C ASP A 155 10.51 11.52 3.24
N VAL A 156 9.94 11.68 4.41
CA VAL A 156 10.68 12.01 5.63
C VAL A 156 11.36 10.78 6.22
N SER A 157 10.90 9.58 5.87
CA SER A 157 11.41 8.30 6.36
C SER A 157 12.52 7.74 5.46
N PRO A 158 13.78 7.65 5.93
CA PRO A 158 14.85 6.98 5.19
C PRO A 158 14.56 5.51 4.89
N ALA A 159 13.84 4.83 5.81
CA ALA A 159 13.44 3.43 5.63
C ALA A 159 12.43 3.28 4.49
N ALA A 160 11.43 4.18 4.40
CA ALA A 160 10.49 4.23 3.29
C ALA A 160 11.22 4.45 1.96
N LEU A 161 12.13 5.43 1.89
CA LEU A 161 12.92 5.69 0.67
C LEU A 161 13.81 4.51 0.27
N THR A 162 14.34 3.77 1.23
CA THR A 162 15.12 2.55 0.96
C THR A 162 14.24 1.51 0.27
N LEU A 163 13.04 1.28 0.80
CA LEU A 163 12.07 0.34 0.22
C LEU A 163 11.56 0.82 -1.15
N ALA A 164 11.28 2.13 -1.29
CA ALA A 164 10.85 2.72 -2.56
C ALA A 164 11.90 2.54 -3.67
N ARG A 165 13.20 2.72 -3.35
CA ARG A 165 14.30 2.46 -4.29
C ARG A 165 14.35 0.99 -4.70
N GLN A 166 14.22 0.04 -3.76
CA GLN A 166 14.17 -1.40 -4.06
C GLN A 166 12.99 -1.73 -4.99
N ASN A 167 11.82 -1.14 -4.74
CA ASN A 167 10.66 -1.30 -5.61
C ASN A 167 10.89 -0.70 -7.00
N ALA A 168 11.51 0.48 -7.10
CA ALA A 168 11.84 1.10 -8.38
C ALA A 168 12.85 0.28 -9.19
N ASP A 169 13.85 -0.31 -8.54
CA ASP A 169 14.80 -1.24 -9.16
C ASP A 169 14.09 -2.49 -9.68
N ARG A 170 13.22 -3.08 -8.86
CA ARG A 170 12.42 -4.27 -9.21
C ARG A 170 11.57 -4.05 -10.46
N HIS A 171 11.03 -2.85 -10.64
CA HIS A 171 10.20 -2.48 -11.79
C HIS A 171 10.99 -1.82 -12.93
N GLY A 172 12.33 -1.70 -12.84
CA GLY A 172 13.19 -1.19 -13.90
C GLY A 172 13.02 0.30 -14.19
N VAL A 173 12.54 1.09 -13.20
CA VAL A 173 12.26 2.52 -13.37
C VAL A 173 13.16 3.44 -12.52
N ALA A 174 14.07 2.89 -11.73
CA ALA A 174 14.90 3.65 -10.79
C ALA A 174 15.66 4.81 -11.46
N ALA A 175 16.16 4.64 -12.69
CA ALA A 175 16.85 5.70 -13.42
C ALA A 175 15.98 6.93 -13.77
N ARG A 176 14.66 6.83 -13.66
CA ARG A 176 13.69 7.91 -13.95
C ARG A 176 13.05 8.51 -12.71
N ILE A 177 13.44 8.02 -11.52
CA ILE A 177 12.91 8.51 -10.24
C ILE A 177 14.04 9.07 -9.41
N THR A 178 13.94 10.34 -9.02
CA THR A 178 14.84 10.96 -8.04
C THR A 178 14.21 10.88 -6.66
N PHE A 179 14.88 10.23 -5.71
CA PHE A 179 14.41 10.09 -4.34
C PHE A 179 15.08 11.11 -3.41
N LEU A 180 14.28 11.91 -2.72
CA LEU A 180 14.72 12.97 -1.81
C LEU A 180 14.23 12.70 -0.38
N GLU A 181 15.11 12.82 0.60
CA GLU A 181 14.75 12.71 2.01
C GLU A 181 14.45 14.09 2.58
N GLY A 182 13.27 14.24 3.21
CA GLY A 182 12.87 15.47 3.89
C GLY A 182 11.38 15.61 4.05
N ASP A 183 10.98 16.65 4.79
CA ASP A 183 9.59 16.94 5.09
C ASP A 183 8.92 17.69 3.94
N LEU A 184 7.87 17.11 3.39
CA LEU A 184 7.05 17.64 2.29
C LEU A 184 7.90 18.18 1.13
N LEU A 185 7.86 19.50 0.87
CA LEU A 185 8.57 20.17 -0.23
C LEU A 185 9.96 20.68 0.16
N ALA A 186 10.34 20.59 1.43
CA ALA A 186 11.62 21.12 1.92
C ALA A 186 12.87 20.54 1.22
N PRO A 187 12.91 19.25 0.80
CA PRO A 187 14.10 18.70 0.15
C PRO A 187 14.26 19.08 -1.33
N LEU A 188 13.30 19.82 -1.91
CA LEU A 188 13.33 20.18 -3.32
C LEU A 188 14.42 21.22 -3.60
N PRO A 189 15.14 21.10 -4.74
CA PRO A 189 16.05 22.15 -5.18
C PRO A 189 15.34 23.46 -5.44
N ALA A 190 16.00 24.58 -5.19
CA ALA A 190 15.44 25.91 -5.47
C ALA A 190 15.04 26.03 -6.95
N GLY A 191 13.83 26.53 -7.20
CA GLY A 191 13.30 26.71 -8.56
C GLY A 191 12.80 25.42 -9.23
N ALA A 192 12.71 24.29 -8.51
CA ALA A 192 12.11 23.07 -9.04
C ALA A 192 10.64 23.34 -9.46
N GLN A 193 10.25 22.87 -10.65
CA GLN A 193 8.91 23.04 -11.20
C GLN A 193 8.38 21.70 -11.71
N PHE A 194 7.09 21.44 -11.45
CA PHE A 194 6.42 20.19 -11.80
C PHE A 194 5.09 20.47 -12.51
N ASP A 195 4.72 19.55 -13.41
CA ASP A 195 3.39 19.56 -14.03
C ASP A 195 2.34 18.98 -13.08
N PHE A 196 2.77 18.05 -12.23
CA PHE A 196 1.91 17.38 -11.25
C PHE A 196 2.60 17.28 -9.88
N LEU A 197 1.87 17.66 -8.83
CA LEU A 197 2.16 17.29 -7.46
C LEU A 197 1.09 16.29 -7.03
N VAL A 198 1.51 15.08 -6.63
CA VAL A 198 0.62 14.03 -6.15
C VAL A 198 1.03 13.62 -4.76
N SER A 199 0.06 13.30 -3.89
CA SER A 199 0.36 12.80 -2.55
C SER A 199 -0.82 12.01 -1.98
N ASN A 200 -0.49 10.93 -1.30
CA ASN A 200 -1.34 10.30 -0.29
C ASN A 200 -0.70 10.57 1.09
N PRO A 201 -0.88 11.76 1.66
CA PRO A 201 -0.24 12.13 2.91
C PRO A 201 -1.01 11.57 4.11
N PRO A 202 -0.43 11.56 5.32
CA PRO A 202 -1.17 11.23 6.53
C PRO A 202 -2.34 12.20 6.73
N TYR A 203 -3.57 11.67 6.81
CA TYR A 203 -4.79 12.48 6.90
C TYR A 203 -5.76 12.04 8.00
N ILE A 204 -5.39 11.06 8.82
CA ILE A 204 -6.26 10.58 9.91
C ILE A 204 -6.13 11.51 11.11
N PRO A 205 -7.26 12.04 11.65
CA PRO A 205 -7.22 12.81 12.89
C PRO A 205 -6.59 12.02 14.04
N THR A 206 -5.68 12.64 14.80
CA THR A 206 -4.93 11.99 15.87
C THR A 206 -5.82 11.20 16.84
N ALA A 207 -6.99 11.77 17.20
CA ALA A 207 -7.93 11.13 18.11
C ALA A 207 -8.60 9.86 17.54
N GLN A 208 -8.61 9.69 16.21
CA GLN A 208 -9.21 8.53 15.56
C GLN A 208 -8.25 7.34 15.43
N LEU A 209 -6.95 7.54 15.60
CA LEU A 209 -5.95 6.50 15.45
C LEU A 209 -6.22 5.28 16.36
N GLU A 210 -6.67 5.50 17.57
CA GLU A 210 -6.98 4.43 18.53
C GLU A 210 -8.23 3.61 18.15
N THR A 211 -9.07 4.14 17.25
CA THR A 211 -10.31 3.48 16.80
C THR A 211 -10.15 2.74 15.48
N LEU A 212 -8.97 2.82 14.86
CA LEU A 212 -8.67 2.11 13.62
C LEU A 212 -8.68 0.59 13.83
N ASP A 213 -8.91 -0.14 12.75
CA ASP A 213 -8.76 -1.57 12.73
C ASP A 213 -7.37 -1.98 13.22
N ARG A 214 -7.31 -3.06 14.02
CA ARG A 214 -6.09 -3.51 14.66
C ARG A 214 -4.93 -3.73 13.70
N GLU A 215 -5.20 -4.21 12.48
CA GLU A 215 -4.16 -4.43 11.47
C GLU A 215 -3.52 -3.12 10.99
N VAL A 216 -4.26 -2.00 11.00
CA VAL A 216 -3.72 -0.69 10.68
C VAL A 216 -3.03 -0.07 11.91
N ARG A 217 -3.77 0.00 13.02
CA ARG A 217 -3.34 0.67 14.24
C ARG A 217 -2.06 0.07 14.84
N ASP A 218 -1.98 -1.28 14.90
CA ASP A 218 -0.94 -1.98 15.63
C ASP A 218 0.28 -2.34 14.74
N TYR A 219 0.16 -2.27 13.41
CA TYR A 219 1.17 -2.78 12.48
C TYR A 219 1.65 -1.79 11.42
N GLU A 220 0.90 -0.75 11.12
CA GLU A 220 1.35 0.26 10.15
C GLU A 220 1.94 1.48 10.87
N PRO A 221 2.93 2.19 10.25
CA PRO A 221 3.65 3.23 10.96
C PRO A 221 2.74 4.43 11.23
N ARG A 222 2.67 4.87 12.48
CA ARG A 222 1.88 6.04 12.88
C ARG A 222 2.21 7.28 12.06
N LEU A 223 3.48 7.43 11.66
CA LEU A 223 3.95 8.51 10.80
C LEU A 223 3.19 8.60 9.47
N ALA A 224 2.74 7.47 8.93
CA ALA A 224 1.99 7.41 7.68
C ALA A 224 0.47 7.59 7.87
N LEU A 225 -0.01 7.69 9.11
CA LEU A 225 -1.44 7.75 9.43
C LEU A 225 -1.86 9.09 10.04
N ASP A 226 -1.05 9.64 10.97
CA ASP A 226 -1.41 10.77 11.83
C ASP A 226 -1.34 12.12 11.08
N GLY A 227 -2.49 12.61 10.64
CA GLY A 227 -2.65 13.90 9.96
C GLY A 227 -2.77 15.10 10.91
N GLY A 228 -2.57 14.91 12.22
CA GLY A 228 -2.74 15.98 13.22
C GLY A 228 -4.15 16.02 13.83
N PRO A 229 -4.48 17.05 14.63
CA PRO A 229 -5.71 17.09 15.41
C PRO A 229 -6.99 16.91 14.61
N ASP A 230 -7.05 17.46 13.39
CA ASP A 230 -8.19 17.43 12.47
C ASP A 230 -7.92 16.63 11.19
N GLY A 231 -6.71 16.07 11.05
CA GLY A 231 -6.27 15.33 9.86
C GLY A 231 -5.87 16.22 8.67
N LEU A 232 -5.89 17.54 8.82
CA LEU A 232 -5.65 18.48 7.72
C LEU A 232 -4.22 19.03 7.66
N ARG A 233 -3.38 18.71 8.63
CA ARG A 233 -2.03 19.29 8.78
C ARG A 233 -1.21 19.27 7.50
N PHE A 234 -1.04 18.11 6.90
CA PHE A 234 -0.24 17.94 5.68
C PHE A 234 -0.97 18.38 4.43
N LEU A 235 -2.27 18.13 4.36
CA LEU A 235 -3.14 18.54 3.26
C LEU A 235 -3.16 20.06 3.10
N ALA A 236 -3.37 20.80 4.19
CA ALA A 236 -3.35 22.27 4.19
C ALA A 236 -1.98 22.81 3.79
N THR A 237 -0.89 22.22 4.32
CA THR A 237 0.47 22.64 3.97
C THR A 237 0.75 22.43 2.49
N LEU A 238 0.37 21.27 1.93
CA LEU A 238 0.55 21.00 0.50
C LEU A 238 -0.26 21.94 -0.38
N LEU A 239 -1.52 22.24 -0.02
CA LEU A 239 -2.34 23.22 -0.73
C LEU A 239 -1.68 24.61 -0.76
N GLN A 240 -1.14 25.07 0.36
CA GLN A 240 -0.48 26.38 0.45
C GLN A 240 0.83 26.43 -0.31
N GLN A 241 1.60 25.35 -0.32
CA GLN A 241 2.94 25.32 -0.93
C GLN A 241 2.93 24.91 -2.41
N ALA A 242 1.93 24.18 -2.88
CA ALA A 242 1.86 23.68 -4.25
C ALA A 242 2.06 24.75 -5.33
N PRO A 243 1.50 25.98 -5.21
CA PRO A 243 1.71 27.01 -6.22
C PRO A 243 3.17 27.43 -6.41
N SER A 244 4.03 27.23 -5.41
CA SER A 244 5.45 27.57 -5.52
C SER A 244 6.28 26.60 -6.37
N VAL A 245 5.76 25.37 -6.57
CA VAL A 245 6.46 24.29 -7.27
C VAL A 245 5.70 23.76 -8.50
N LEU A 246 4.47 24.20 -8.71
CA LEU A 246 3.71 23.85 -9.92
C LEU A 246 3.92 24.88 -11.01
N VAL A 247 4.08 24.40 -12.25
CA VAL A 247 4.04 25.26 -13.42
C VAL A 247 2.64 25.90 -13.61
N PRO A 248 2.49 27.00 -14.34
CA PRO A 248 1.17 27.52 -14.69
C PRO A 248 0.32 26.44 -15.39
N GLY A 249 -0.87 26.15 -14.84
CA GLY A 249 -1.74 25.06 -15.31
C GLY A 249 -1.38 23.67 -14.80
N GLY A 250 -0.35 23.56 -13.95
CA GLY A 250 -0.02 22.32 -13.22
C GLY A 250 -1.14 21.90 -12.27
N ARG A 251 -1.10 20.63 -11.82
CA ARG A 251 -2.18 20.01 -11.04
C ARG A 251 -1.67 19.48 -9.72
N LEU A 252 -2.48 19.73 -8.68
CA LEU A 252 -2.35 19.11 -7.37
C LEU A 252 -3.38 17.98 -7.24
N LEU A 253 -2.92 16.77 -6.88
CA LEU A 253 -3.74 15.58 -6.69
C LEU A 253 -3.49 15.05 -5.27
N LEU A 254 -4.52 15.05 -4.43
CA LEU A 254 -4.41 14.65 -3.03
C LEU A 254 -5.44 13.57 -2.70
N GLU A 255 -5.01 12.57 -1.92
CA GLU A 255 -5.92 11.63 -1.25
C GLU A 255 -6.32 12.17 0.11
N PHE A 256 -7.61 12.10 0.43
CA PHE A 256 -8.19 12.54 1.70
C PHE A 256 -9.56 11.88 1.93
N THR A 257 -10.13 11.98 3.13
CA THR A 257 -11.48 11.46 3.39
C THR A 257 -12.56 12.42 2.90
N PRO A 258 -13.76 11.92 2.50
CA PRO A 258 -14.86 12.77 2.03
C PRO A 258 -15.25 13.88 3.00
N GLU A 259 -15.13 13.64 4.31
CA GLU A 259 -15.46 14.59 5.37
C GLU A 259 -14.52 15.82 5.38
N GLN A 260 -13.30 15.67 4.85
CA GLN A 260 -12.31 16.76 4.77
C GLN A 260 -12.52 17.66 3.54
N ALA A 261 -13.29 17.20 2.54
CA ALA A 261 -13.46 17.92 1.28
C ALA A 261 -13.95 19.38 1.45
N PRO A 262 -14.96 19.71 2.29
CA PRO A 262 -15.40 21.09 2.46
C PRO A 262 -14.28 22.03 2.94
N ALA A 263 -13.53 21.61 3.95
CA ALA A 263 -12.44 22.41 4.51
C ALA A 263 -11.29 22.60 3.51
N LEU A 264 -10.97 21.55 2.72
CA LEU A 264 -9.93 21.64 1.68
C LEU A 264 -10.36 22.57 0.53
N LEU A 265 -11.63 22.58 0.13
CA LEU A 265 -12.16 23.50 -0.88
C LEU A 265 -12.10 24.95 -0.41
N GLU A 266 -12.41 25.24 0.86
CA GLU A 266 -12.26 26.57 1.43
C GLU A 266 -10.79 27.02 1.39
N LEU A 267 -9.87 26.16 1.80
CA LEU A 267 -8.42 26.44 1.76
C LEU A 267 -7.89 26.65 0.34
N ALA A 268 -8.42 25.93 -0.64
CA ALA A 268 -7.98 26.04 -2.05
C ALA A 268 -8.49 27.31 -2.74
N THR A 269 -9.51 27.98 -2.19
CA THR A 269 -10.12 29.21 -2.75
C THR A 269 -9.69 30.49 -2.02
N ALA A 270 -9.01 30.37 -0.88
CA ALA A 270 -8.52 31.49 -0.07
C ALA A 270 -7.16 32.00 -0.60
#